data_542ed56502946d929eaf62f26cea2e8d
#
_entry.id   542ed56502946d929eaf62f26cea2e8d
#
_cell.length_a   1.000
_cell.length_b   1.000
_cell.length_c   1.000
_cell.angle_alpha   90.00
_cell.angle_beta   90.00
_cell.angle_gamma   90.00
#
_symmetry.space_group_name_H-M   'P 1'
#
loop_
_entity.id
_entity.type
_entity.pdbx_description
1 polymer ?
#
loop_
_entity_poly.entity_id
_entity_poly.type
_entity_poly.pdbx_seq_one_letter_code
_entity_poly.pdbx_strand_id
1 'polypeptide(L)'
;MKHIISIITLLISLAGFSQETIQPLPFGNFTQFELSVPLQGNKDRGEVYPDGRTNDSWFLPDGVNANFGYGYHYKKWLGLSANSGIAMKLSEKLIMAPVFANLRIMPKIGEETRIGIDLGLGQTFALGRGDLSGTFKRIKLNLEADELQLFIEVVSYGIDLNNNSQGSISLGIALVTF
;
A
#
# COMPACT_ATOMS: atom_id res chain seq x y z
N MET A 1 4.73 -21.72 -13.37
CA MET A 1 5.45 -20.62 -14.05
C MET A 1 4.70 -20.09 -15.28
N LYS A 2 4.18 -20.93 -16.20
CA LYS A 2 3.47 -20.46 -17.42
C LYS A 2 2.26 -19.55 -17.13
N HIS A 3 1.47 -19.82 -16.09
CA HIS A 3 0.28 -19.03 -15.73
C HIS A 3 0.61 -17.65 -15.13
N ILE A 4 1.74 -17.52 -14.43
CA ILE A 4 2.21 -16.23 -13.87
C ILE A 4 2.62 -15.28 -15.00
N ILE A 5 3.31 -15.79 -16.00
CA ILE A 5 3.70 -15.00 -17.19
C ILE A 5 2.46 -14.52 -17.95
N SER A 6 1.42 -15.38 -18.11
CA SER A 6 0.18 -14.99 -18.77
C SER A 6 -0.58 -13.89 -18.02
N ILE A 7 -0.58 -13.91 -16.68
CA ILE A 7 -1.23 -12.89 -15.86
C ILE A 7 -0.47 -11.55 -15.98
N ILE A 8 0.86 -11.58 -15.95
CA ILE A 8 1.70 -10.37 -16.13
C ILE A 8 1.51 -9.77 -17.52
N THR A 9 1.46 -10.62 -18.57
CA THR A 9 1.20 -10.15 -19.93
C THR A 9 -0.19 -9.54 -20.09
N LEU A 10 -1.20 -10.11 -19.43
CA LEU A 10 -2.57 -9.56 -19.42
C LEU A 10 -2.62 -8.19 -18.71
N LEU A 11 -1.94 -8.03 -17.59
CA LEU A 11 -1.86 -6.75 -16.87
C LEU A 11 -1.15 -5.66 -17.69
N ILE A 12 -0.09 -6.01 -18.41
CA ILE A 12 0.63 -5.07 -19.28
C ILE A 12 -0.23 -4.67 -20.50
N SER A 13 -1.01 -5.61 -21.07
CA SER A 13 -1.91 -5.29 -22.19
C SER A 13 -3.07 -4.39 -21.79
N LEU A 14 -3.55 -4.45 -20.56
CA LEU A 14 -4.60 -3.55 -20.04
C LEU A 14 -4.08 -2.12 -19.82
N ALA A 15 -2.81 -1.93 -19.53
CA ALA A 15 -2.19 -0.61 -19.39
C ALA A 15 -1.99 0.11 -20.74
N GLY A 16 -1.94 -0.62 -21.86
CA GLY A 16 -1.68 -0.06 -23.20
C GLY A 16 -2.85 0.68 -23.87
N PHE A 17 -4.06 0.69 -23.30
CA PHE A 17 -5.24 1.29 -23.94
C PHE A 17 -5.57 2.72 -23.52
N SER A 18 -4.71 3.41 -22.75
CA SER A 18 -4.98 4.76 -22.23
C SER A 18 -4.08 5.84 -22.86
N GLN A 19 -4.01 5.92 -24.18
CA GLN A 19 -3.37 7.05 -24.86
C GLN A 19 -4.38 7.87 -25.67
N GLU A 20 -5.20 8.66 -24.99
CA GLU A 20 -5.81 9.83 -25.60
C GLU A 20 -5.14 11.09 -25.06
N THR A 21 -4.49 11.83 -25.96
CA THR A 21 -3.94 13.17 -25.73
C THR A 21 -5.07 14.21 -25.64
N ILE A 22 -5.83 14.15 -24.55
CA ILE A 22 -6.77 15.21 -24.17
C ILE A 22 -6.05 16.10 -23.18
N GLN A 23 -6.10 17.44 -23.37
CA GLN A 23 -5.58 18.37 -22.36
C GLN A 23 -6.22 18.01 -21.01
N PRO A 24 -5.43 17.70 -19.98
CA PRO A 24 -5.99 17.20 -18.72
C PRO A 24 -6.90 18.28 -18.13
N LEU A 25 -8.17 17.95 -17.99
CA LEU A 25 -9.12 18.76 -17.24
C LEU A 25 -8.52 19.01 -15.84
N PRO A 26 -8.72 20.22 -15.25
CA PRO A 26 -8.20 20.51 -13.92
C PRO A 26 -8.73 19.55 -12.84
N PHE A 27 -9.90 18.97 -13.07
CA PHE A 27 -10.52 17.94 -12.26
C PHE A 27 -10.68 16.66 -13.09
N GLY A 28 -10.35 15.54 -12.50
CA GLY A 28 -10.56 14.23 -13.08
C GLY A 28 -10.68 13.15 -11.99
N ASN A 29 -11.06 11.97 -12.41
CA ASN A 29 -11.04 10.78 -11.57
C ASN A 29 -9.71 10.04 -11.74
N PHE A 30 -9.35 9.25 -10.74
CA PHE A 30 -8.21 8.35 -10.79
C PHE A 30 -8.52 7.04 -10.09
N THR A 31 -7.85 6.00 -10.53
CA THR A 31 -7.82 4.71 -9.85
C THR A 31 -6.41 4.43 -9.34
N GLN A 32 -6.32 3.67 -8.27
CA GLN A 32 -5.07 3.34 -7.63
C GLN A 32 -5.11 1.88 -7.18
N PHE A 33 -4.10 1.11 -7.55
CA PHE A 33 -3.89 -0.25 -7.06
C PHE A 33 -2.54 -0.32 -6.38
N GLU A 34 -2.52 -0.79 -5.14
CA GLU A 34 -1.32 -0.82 -4.28
C GLU A 34 -1.01 -2.24 -3.84
N LEU A 35 0.27 -2.59 -3.86
CA LEU A 35 0.81 -3.78 -3.22
C LEU A 35 1.94 -3.37 -2.28
N SER A 36 1.91 -3.83 -1.04
CA SER A 36 2.98 -3.58 -0.07
C SER A 36 3.30 -4.80 0.77
N VAL A 37 4.52 -4.80 1.28
CA VAL A 37 5.03 -5.84 2.18
C VAL A 37 5.23 -5.18 3.54
N PRO A 38 4.42 -5.53 4.54
CA PRO A 38 4.65 -5.11 5.91
C PRO A 38 5.93 -5.73 6.46
N LEU A 39 6.66 -4.96 7.24
CA LEU A 39 7.91 -5.33 7.86
C LEU A 39 7.74 -5.38 9.38
N GLN A 40 8.32 -6.36 10.03
CA GLN A 40 8.47 -6.42 11.47
C GLN A 40 9.94 -6.41 11.88
N GLY A 41 10.24 -5.88 13.06
CA GLY A 41 11.58 -5.97 13.64
C GLY A 41 11.96 -7.42 13.92
N ASN A 42 13.17 -7.80 13.56
CA ASN A 42 13.69 -9.14 13.81
C ASN A 42 14.11 -9.28 15.28
N LYS A 43 13.37 -10.06 16.05
CA LYS A 43 13.65 -10.32 17.48
C LYS A 43 14.85 -11.25 17.65
N ASP A 44 15.12 -12.12 16.67
CA ASP A 44 16.17 -13.12 16.69
C ASP A 44 17.46 -12.64 16.02
N ARG A 45 17.59 -11.31 15.89
CA ARG A 45 18.80 -10.69 15.32
C ARG A 45 20.01 -10.95 16.21
N GLY A 46 21.09 -11.41 15.59
CA GLY A 46 22.33 -11.78 16.28
C GLY A 46 22.37 -13.22 16.76
N GLU A 47 21.29 -13.99 16.60
CA GLU A 47 21.32 -15.42 16.86
C GLU A 47 22.18 -16.15 15.82
N VAL A 48 22.95 -17.14 16.29
CA VAL A 48 23.77 -17.98 15.42
C VAL A 48 23.01 -19.26 15.14
N TYR A 49 22.75 -19.53 13.87
CA TYR A 49 22.12 -20.79 13.43
C TYR A 49 23.05 -21.98 13.64
N PRO A 50 22.53 -23.21 13.68
CA PRO A 50 23.34 -24.44 13.81
C PRO A 50 24.39 -24.63 12.69
N ASP A 51 24.21 -23.96 11.55
CA ASP A 51 25.12 -23.92 10.41
C ASP A 51 26.23 -22.85 10.52
N GLY A 52 26.28 -22.13 11.64
CA GLY A 52 27.28 -21.09 11.93
C GLY A 52 26.97 -19.72 11.30
N ARG A 53 25.83 -19.54 10.63
CA ARG A 53 25.41 -18.23 10.09
C ARG A 53 24.76 -17.38 11.19
N THR A 54 25.03 -16.08 11.16
CA THR A 54 24.39 -15.13 12.06
C THR A 54 23.16 -14.53 11.37
N ASN A 55 22.07 -14.40 12.11
CA ASN A 55 20.88 -13.70 11.65
C ASN A 55 21.07 -12.18 11.79
N ASP A 56 21.57 -11.51 10.74
CA ASP A 56 21.90 -10.09 10.76
C ASP A 56 20.78 -9.19 10.23
N SER A 57 19.65 -9.77 9.77
CA SER A 57 18.53 -9.02 9.23
C SER A 57 17.86 -8.13 10.29
N TRP A 58 17.67 -6.84 10.01
CA TRP A 58 16.97 -5.90 10.91
C TRP A 58 15.46 -6.05 10.85
N PHE A 59 14.95 -6.37 9.67
CA PHE A 59 13.52 -6.48 9.40
C PHE A 59 13.22 -7.78 8.67
N LEU A 60 12.06 -8.34 8.97
CA LEU A 60 11.51 -9.53 8.32
C LEU A 60 10.18 -9.16 7.66
N PRO A 61 9.89 -9.67 6.45
CA PRO A 61 8.56 -9.56 5.86
C PRO A 61 7.51 -10.23 6.75
N ASP A 62 6.40 -9.54 7.02
CA ASP A 62 5.33 -10.01 7.92
C ASP A 62 3.98 -10.19 7.21
N GLY A 63 3.99 -10.28 5.90
CA GLY A 63 2.76 -10.50 5.13
C GLY A 63 2.74 -9.75 3.81
N VAL A 64 1.53 -9.51 3.33
CA VAL A 64 1.25 -8.76 2.09
C VAL A 64 -0.01 -7.94 2.29
N ASN A 65 0.00 -6.69 1.79
CA ASN A 65 -1.18 -5.86 1.70
C ASN A 65 -1.49 -5.57 0.23
N ALA A 66 -2.78 -5.61 -0.11
CA ALA A 66 -3.28 -5.22 -1.43
C ALA A 66 -4.45 -4.25 -1.23
N ASN A 67 -4.37 -3.05 -1.79
CA ASN A 67 -5.42 -2.05 -1.71
C ASN A 67 -5.83 -1.58 -3.11
N PHE A 68 -7.11 -1.25 -3.24
CA PHE A 68 -7.68 -0.59 -4.41
C PHE A 68 -8.35 0.70 -3.97
N GLY A 69 -8.14 1.78 -4.73
CA GLY A 69 -8.73 3.08 -4.50
C GLY A 69 -9.34 3.69 -5.75
N TYR A 70 -10.43 4.42 -5.56
CA TYR A 70 -11.05 5.26 -6.59
C TYR A 70 -11.31 6.65 -6.00
N GLY A 71 -11.00 7.68 -6.77
CA GLY A 71 -11.13 9.04 -6.28
C GLY A 71 -11.10 10.11 -7.35
N TYR A 72 -11.07 11.34 -6.89
CA TYR A 72 -11.01 12.53 -7.71
C TYR A 72 -9.73 13.30 -7.41
N HIS A 73 -9.15 13.92 -8.44
CA HIS A 73 -7.97 14.75 -8.31
C HIS A 73 -8.20 16.17 -8.89
N TYR A 74 -7.45 17.11 -8.34
CA TYR A 74 -7.28 18.44 -8.90
C TYR A 74 -5.85 18.55 -9.42
N LYS A 75 -5.69 18.77 -10.74
CA LYS A 75 -4.39 18.91 -11.45
C LYS A 75 -3.37 17.81 -11.10
N LYS A 76 -3.84 16.61 -10.76
CA LYS A 76 -3.02 15.45 -10.34
C LYS A 76 -2.15 15.65 -9.07
N TRP A 77 -2.12 16.87 -8.46
CA TRP A 77 -1.31 17.13 -7.27
C TRP A 77 -2.08 17.01 -5.95
N LEU A 78 -3.39 17.23 -5.99
CA LEU A 78 -4.27 17.05 -4.83
C LEU A 78 -5.34 16.04 -5.21
N GLY A 79 -5.59 15.06 -4.36
CA GLY A 79 -6.61 14.04 -4.60
C GLY A 79 -7.30 13.59 -3.32
N LEU A 80 -8.53 13.13 -3.46
CA LEU A 80 -9.31 12.49 -2.43
C LEU A 80 -9.87 11.18 -2.98
N SER A 81 -9.65 10.06 -2.30
CA SER A 81 -10.12 8.74 -2.73
C SER A 81 -10.73 7.94 -1.59
N ALA A 82 -11.64 7.04 -1.95
CA ALA A 82 -12.10 5.95 -1.11
C ALA A 82 -11.32 4.70 -1.47
N ASN A 83 -10.82 4.00 -0.46
CA ASN A 83 -9.94 2.85 -0.63
C ASN A 83 -10.43 1.68 0.21
N SER A 84 -10.21 0.48 -0.29
CA SER A 84 -10.43 -0.76 0.45
C SER A 84 -9.41 -1.81 0.01
N GLY A 85 -9.22 -2.85 0.82
CA GLY A 85 -8.27 -3.89 0.47
C GLY A 85 -8.21 -5.02 1.47
N ILE A 86 -7.12 -5.75 1.39
CA ILE A 86 -6.79 -6.85 2.31
C ILE A 86 -5.39 -6.61 2.83
N ALA A 87 -5.24 -6.69 4.15
CA ALA A 87 -3.96 -6.64 4.84
C ALA A 87 -3.75 -7.95 5.62
N MET A 88 -2.59 -8.57 5.44
CA MET A 88 -2.23 -9.83 6.10
C MET A 88 -1.01 -9.62 6.98
N LYS A 89 -1.09 -10.06 8.25
CA LYS A 89 0.02 -10.15 9.19
C LYS A 89 0.24 -11.59 9.58
N LEU A 90 1.35 -12.15 9.13
CA LEU A 90 1.67 -13.57 9.35
C LEU A 90 2.05 -13.86 10.80
N SER A 91 2.78 -12.96 11.45
CA SER A 91 3.19 -13.07 12.86
C SER A 91 1.99 -13.21 13.80
N GLU A 92 0.91 -12.49 13.51
CA GLU A 92 -0.32 -12.48 14.33
C GLU A 92 -1.40 -13.42 13.77
N LYS A 93 -1.15 -14.09 12.64
CA LYS A 93 -2.15 -14.90 11.91
C LYS A 93 -3.44 -14.11 11.70
N LEU A 94 -3.32 -12.85 11.30
CA LEU A 94 -4.41 -11.89 11.20
C LEU A 94 -4.60 -11.46 9.74
N ILE A 95 -5.85 -11.54 9.29
CA ILE A 95 -6.28 -10.99 8.00
C ILE A 95 -7.26 -9.87 8.29
N MET A 96 -7.09 -8.73 7.66
CA MET A 96 -7.87 -7.51 7.89
C MET A 96 -8.35 -6.93 6.58
N ALA A 97 -9.52 -6.30 6.62
CA ALA A 97 -10.09 -5.52 5.53
C ALA A 97 -10.18 -4.05 5.95
N PRO A 98 -9.24 -3.19 5.57
CA PRO A 98 -9.34 -1.75 5.79
C PRO A 98 -10.30 -1.13 4.77
N VAL A 99 -11.09 -0.15 5.24
CA VAL A 99 -11.92 0.74 4.41
C VAL A 99 -11.64 2.16 4.88
N PHE A 100 -11.12 3.02 4.00
CA PHE A 100 -10.64 4.35 4.42
C PHE A 100 -10.73 5.39 3.30
N ALA A 101 -10.88 6.64 3.71
CA ALA A 101 -10.65 7.80 2.85
C ALA A 101 -9.17 8.16 2.86
N ASN A 102 -8.65 8.59 1.72
CA ASN A 102 -7.24 8.94 1.55
C ASN A 102 -7.11 10.32 0.90
N LEU A 103 -6.42 11.23 1.57
CA LEU A 103 -6.03 12.53 1.05
C LEU A 103 -4.63 12.42 0.45
N ARG A 104 -4.50 12.73 -0.82
CA ARG A 104 -3.26 12.67 -1.60
C ARG A 104 -2.75 14.08 -1.88
N ILE A 105 -1.47 14.34 -1.59
CA ILE A 105 -0.78 15.61 -1.86
C ILE A 105 0.52 15.28 -2.57
N MET A 106 0.57 15.49 -3.91
CA MET A 106 1.62 15.03 -4.80
C MET A 106 2.12 16.18 -5.71
N PRO A 107 2.84 17.18 -5.18
CA PRO A 107 3.44 18.22 -6.00
C PRO A 107 4.42 17.64 -7.02
N LYS A 108 4.45 18.26 -8.19
CA LYS A 108 5.37 17.92 -9.28
C LYS A 108 6.75 18.48 -8.97
N ILE A 109 7.80 17.64 -9.09
CA ILE A 109 9.21 18.02 -8.86
C ILE A 109 10.06 17.91 -10.13
N GLY A 110 9.59 17.19 -11.16
CA GLY A 110 10.22 17.00 -12.45
C GLY A 110 9.18 17.01 -13.57
N GLU A 111 9.57 16.69 -14.80
CA GLU A 111 8.63 16.67 -15.94
C GLU A 111 7.53 15.61 -15.74
N GLU A 112 7.91 14.41 -15.30
CA GLU A 112 7.02 13.27 -15.05
C GLU A 112 7.11 12.74 -13.63
N THR A 113 7.89 13.41 -12.76
CA THR A 113 8.16 12.94 -11.39
C THR A 113 7.40 13.78 -10.38
N ARG A 114 6.79 13.10 -9.41
CA ARG A 114 6.10 13.70 -8.27
C ARG A 114 6.59 13.05 -6.98
N ILE A 115 6.67 13.82 -5.92
CA ILE A 115 6.92 13.33 -4.57
C ILE A 115 5.83 13.87 -3.67
N GLY A 116 5.36 13.08 -2.73
CA GLY A 116 4.32 13.58 -1.84
C GLY A 116 3.93 12.63 -0.74
N ILE A 117 2.81 12.97 -0.13
CA ILE A 117 2.29 12.29 1.04
C ILE A 117 0.82 11.96 0.83
N ASP A 118 0.43 10.77 1.27
CA ASP A 118 -0.98 10.37 1.39
C ASP A 118 -1.31 10.19 2.87
N LEU A 119 -2.47 10.69 3.28
CA LEU A 119 -3.02 10.57 4.62
C LEU A 119 -4.33 9.79 4.56
N GLY A 120 -4.38 8.63 5.21
CA GLY A 120 -5.54 7.75 5.23
C GLY A 120 -6.21 7.70 6.61
N LEU A 121 -7.54 7.75 6.63
CA LEU A 121 -8.36 7.59 7.83
C LEU A 121 -9.61 6.75 7.52
N GLY A 122 -9.91 5.78 8.39
CA GLY A 122 -11.07 4.91 8.19
C GLY A 122 -11.26 3.87 9.29
N GLN A 123 -11.72 2.70 8.88
CA GLN A 123 -12.00 1.56 9.76
C GLN A 123 -11.28 0.32 9.21
N THR A 124 -10.87 -0.56 10.12
CA THR A 124 -10.34 -1.89 9.80
C THR A 124 -11.23 -2.94 10.44
N PHE A 125 -11.51 -4.00 9.71
CA PHE A 125 -12.27 -5.15 10.16
C PHE A 125 -11.39 -6.39 10.11
N ALA A 126 -11.30 -7.15 11.21
CA ALA A 126 -10.60 -8.43 11.20
C ALA A 126 -11.49 -9.50 10.54
N LEU A 127 -10.91 -10.27 9.64
CA LEU A 127 -11.60 -11.38 8.98
C LEU A 127 -11.32 -12.69 9.73
N GLY A 128 -12.37 -13.41 10.10
CA GLY A 128 -12.27 -14.73 10.74
C GLY A 128 -11.90 -14.73 12.23
N ARG A 129 -11.87 -13.56 12.90
CA ARG A 129 -11.59 -13.43 14.33
C ARG A 129 -12.69 -12.68 15.11
N GLY A 130 -13.95 -12.97 14.81
CA GLY A 130 -15.10 -12.32 15.46
C GLY A 130 -15.27 -10.86 15.01
N ASP A 131 -15.90 -10.05 15.87
CA ASP A 131 -16.25 -8.66 15.56
C ASP A 131 -15.14 -7.65 15.87
N LEU A 132 -13.87 -8.06 15.71
CA LEU A 132 -12.74 -7.15 15.94
C LEU A 132 -12.70 -6.10 14.84
N SER A 133 -12.79 -4.84 15.25
CA SER A 133 -12.66 -3.68 14.38
C SER A 133 -11.85 -2.58 15.05
N GLY A 134 -11.27 -1.69 14.25
CA GLY A 134 -10.45 -0.61 14.79
C GLY A 134 -10.37 0.59 13.86
N THR A 135 -9.90 1.71 14.39
CA THR A 135 -9.70 2.92 13.61
C THR A 135 -8.42 2.80 12.76
N PHE A 136 -8.60 2.75 11.45
CA PHE A 136 -7.50 2.75 10.49
C PHE A 136 -6.87 4.14 10.35
N LYS A 137 -5.55 4.22 10.47
CA LYS A 137 -4.77 5.43 10.20
C LYS A 137 -3.56 5.07 9.36
N ARG A 138 -3.30 5.86 8.31
CA ARG A 138 -2.17 5.65 7.40
C ARG A 138 -1.47 6.97 7.09
N ILE A 139 -0.14 6.92 7.07
CA ILE A 139 0.71 7.95 6.49
C ILE A 139 1.60 7.23 5.47
N LYS A 140 1.62 7.71 4.23
CA LYS A 140 2.37 7.11 3.14
C LYS A 140 3.19 8.20 2.44
N LEU A 141 4.49 7.98 2.28
CA LEU A 141 5.40 8.80 1.49
C LEU A 141 5.58 8.15 0.12
N ASN A 142 5.42 8.93 -0.92
CA ASN A 142 5.35 8.47 -2.31
C ASN A 142 6.39 9.15 -3.17
N LEU A 143 6.97 8.36 -4.07
CA LEU A 143 7.70 8.81 -5.24
C LEU A 143 7.00 8.24 -6.47
N GLU A 144 6.46 9.09 -7.32
CA GLU A 144 5.72 8.73 -8.53
C GLU A 144 6.52 9.12 -9.75
N ALA A 145 6.65 8.19 -10.67
CA ALA A 145 7.19 8.41 -11.99
C ALA A 145 6.20 7.83 -13.00
N ASP A 146 5.57 8.72 -13.77
CA ASP A 146 4.48 8.39 -14.69
C ASP A 146 3.28 7.74 -13.94
N GLU A 147 2.89 6.53 -14.25
CA GLU A 147 1.81 5.78 -13.59
C GLU A 147 2.30 4.89 -12.43
N LEU A 148 3.63 4.69 -12.32
CA LEU A 148 4.21 3.87 -11.27
C LEU A 148 4.58 4.70 -10.06
N GLN A 149 4.22 4.22 -8.89
CA GLN A 149 4.54 4.83 -7.62
C GLN A 149 5.29 3.85 -6.73
N LEU A 150 6.40 4.29 -6.14
CA LEU A 150 7.09 3.62 -5.05
C LEU A 150 6.71 4.31 -3.75
N PHE A 151 6.51 3.55 -2.69
CA PHE A 151 6.14 4.16 -1.42
C PHE A 151 6.66 3.41 -0.20
N ILE A 152 6.76 4.17 0.89
CA ILE A 152 6.88 3.67 2.26
C ILE A 152 5.68 4.17 3.05
N GLU A 153 5.08 3.30 3.84
CA GLU A 153 3.91 3.64 4.65
C GLU A 153 4.06 3.20 6.10
N VAL A 154 3.41 3.96 6.97
CA VAL A 154 3.17 3.60 8.38
C VAL A 154 1.66 3.50 8.55
N VAL A 155 1.22 2.34 9.04
CA VAL A 155 -0.20 2.03 9.23
C VAL A 155 -0.45 1.65 10.68
N SER A 156 -1.55 2.16 11.24
CA SER A 156 -2.17 1.67 12.47
C SER A 156 -3.55 1.13 12.14
N TYR A 157 -3.79 -0.11 12.49
CA TYR A 157 -5.08 -0.77 12.22
C TYR A 157 -6.11 -0.53 13.32
N GLY A 158 -5.69 0.05 14.47
CA GLY A 158 -6.58 0.31 15.61
C GLY A 158 -7.18 -0.95 16.24
N ILE A 159 -6.70 -2.12 15.91
CA ILE A 159 -7.07 -3.40 16.50
C ILE A 159 -6.06 -3.72 17.59
N ASP A 160 -6.54 -3.99 18.79
CA ASP A 160 -5.70 -4.41 19.91
C ASP A 160 -5.77 -5.94 20.06
N LEU A 161 -4.63 -6.60 19.96
CA LEU A 161 -4.47 -8.02 20.24
C LEU A 161 -3.51 -8.20 21.42
N ASN A 162 -3.97 -8.88 22.48
CA ASN A 162 -3.17 -9.14 23.69
C ASN A 162 -2.54 -7.85 24.29
N ASN A 163 -3.33 -6.76 24.36
CA ASN A 163 -2.89 -5.42 24.79
C ASN A 163 -1.83 -4.74 23.89
N ASN A 164 -1.62 -5.25 22.67
CA ASN A 164 -0.74 -4.64 21.70
C ASN A 164 -1.55 -4.07 20.53
N SER A 165 -1.39 -2.78 20.27
CA SER A 165 -1.99 -2.12 19.12
C SER A 165 -1.31 -2.58 17.83
N GLN A 166 -2.12 -3.02 16.86
CA GLN A 166 -1.62 -3.54 15.61
C GLN A 166 -1.27 -2.42 14.63
N GLY A 167 -0.01 -2.38 14.20
CA GLY A 167 0.49 -1.46 13.19
C GLY A 167 1.59 -2.11 12.35
N SER A 168 1.99 -1.46 11.27
CA SER A 168 3.10 -1.90 10.42
C SER A 168 3.80 -0.73 9.74
N ILE A 169 5.06 -0.95 9.41
CA ILE A 169 5.79 -0.16 8.40
C ILE A 169 5.87 -1.05 7.17
N SER A 170 5.52 -0.53 6.00
CA SER A 170 5.51 -1.31 4.76
C SER A 170 6.24 -0.58 3.64
N LEU A 171 6.83 -1.35 2.75
CA LEU A 171 7.35 -0.89 1.46
C LEU A 171 6.46 -1.41 0.36
N GLY A 172 6.17 -0.60 -0.64
CA GLY A 172 5.26 -1.02 -1.68
C GLY A 172 5.40 -0.28 -3.00
N ILE A 173 4.60 -0.76 -3.93
CA ILE A 173 4.42 -0.20 -5.27
C ILE A 173 2.94 0.07 -5.51
N ALA A 174 2.63 1.08 -6.30
CA ALA A 174 1.28 1.33 -6.76
C ALA A 174 1.25 1.68 -8.25
N LEU A 175 0.14 1.35 -8.89
CA LEU A 175 -0.24 1.85 -10.21
C LEU A 175 -1.35 2.88 -10.01
N VAL A 176 -1.16 4.06 -10.57
CA VAL A 176 -2.11 5.19 -10.48
C VAL A 176 -2.47 5.62 -11.89
N THR A 177 -3.74 5.46 -12.24
CA THR A 177 -4.25 5.80 -13.59
C THR A 177 -5.21 6.99 -13.47
N PHE A 178 -4.93 8.07 -14.19
CA PHE A 178 -5.69 9.34 -14.20
C PHE A 178 -6.55 9.48 -15.44
#